data_dde21b8ff5be2f90148dd6647abd5038
#
_entry.id   dde21b8ff5be2f90148dd6647abd5038
#
_cell.length_a   1.000
_cell.length_b   1.000
_cell.length_c   1.000
_cell.angle_alpha   90.00
_cell.angle_beta   90.00
_cell.angle_gamma   90.00
#
_symmetry.space_group_name_H-M   'P 1'
#
loop_
_entity.id
_entity.type
_entity.pdbx_description
1 polymer ?
#
loop_
_entity_poly.entity_id
_entity_poly.type
_entity_poly.pdbx_seq_one_letter_code
_entity_poly.pdbx_strand_id
1 'polypeptide(L)'
;MNYVFLGAFAAFSAVHLYASWKCDKILRAVTKVFLLPTLLGWYLTTVQTPLDIVIAAVATSWLGDVLLIFGTVGFAVGGFSFFISHLCFAAAYCMHVDFSLVPVWLMILAAALYIAAVALVFRGLIGNVRPKSLYVGMISYLIINGTMNCFALFQLVTLPCFATAIMYAGAISFFVSDSILFYVRFRKGRPFKTHFGVMLTYLLAEF
;
A
#
# COMPACT_ATOMS: atom_id res chain seq x y z
N MET A 1 -13.93 22.09 9.52
CA MET A 1 -12.62 22.09 8.84
C MET A 1 -12.26 20.72 8.23
N ASN A 2 -12.79 19.63 8.74
CA ASN A 2 -12.42 18.25 8.33
C ASN A 2 -12.74 17.94 6.86
N TYR A 3 -13.86 18.45 6.34
CA TYR A 3 -14.28 18.21 4.95
C TYR A 3 -13.41 18.92 3.89
N VAL A 4 -12.63 19.95 4.26
CA VAL A 4 -11.72 20.63 3.33
C VAL A 4 -10.58 19.69 2.93
N PHE A 5 -9.96 19.00 3.90
CA PHE A 5 -8.89 18.02 3.62
C PHE A 5 -9.40 16.82 2.83
N LEU A 6 -10.59 16.30 3.18
CA LEU A 6 -11.22 15.21 2.44
C LEU A 6 -11.56 15.63 1.01
N GLY A 7 -12.12 16.83 0.83
CA GLY A 7 -12.40 17.39 -0.50
C GLY A 7 -11.13 17.60 -1.33
N ALA A 8 -10.05 18.08 -0.71
CA ALA A 8 -8.75 18.23 -1.36
C ALA A 8 -8.17 16.87 -1.77
N PHE A 9 -8.21 15.84 -0.88
CA PHE A 9 -7.80 14.49 -1.20
C PHE A 9 -8.59 13.92 -2.39
N ALA A 10 -9.91 14.05 -2.39
CA ALA A 10 -10.77 13.58 -3.48
C ALA A 10 -10.45 14.30 -4.81
N ALA A 11 -10.23 15.62 -4.78
CA ALA A 11 -9.87 16.40 -5.96
C ALA A 11 -8.51 15.98 -6.52
N PHE A 12 -7.46 15.89 -5.66
CA PHE A 12 -6.13 15.43 -6.09
C PHE A 12 -6.17 13.99 -6.60
N SER A 13 -6.97 13.11 -5.97
CA SER A 13 -7.15 11.71 -6.42
C SER A 13 -7.78 11.65 -7.81
N ALA A 14 -8.83 12.41 -8.08
CA ALA A 14 -9.49 12.46 -9.39
C ALA A 14 -8.53 12.98 -10.48
N VAL A 15 -7.80 14.06 -10.19
CA VAL A 15 -6.81 14.62 -11.13
C VAL A 15 -5.65 13.64 -11.35
N HIS A 16 -5.20 12.97 -10.30
CA HIS A 16 -4.13 11.97 -10.41
C HIS A 16 -4.53 10.75 -11.24
N LEU A 17 -5.75 10.24 -11.05
CA LEU A 17 -6.30 9.15 -11.88
C LEU A 17 -6.43 9.56 -13.35
N TYR A 18 -6.91 10.77 -13.61
CA TYR A 18 -6.97 11.32 -14.97
C TYR A 18 -5.57 11.41 -15.59
N ALA A 19 -4.60 11.97 -14.85
CA ALA A 19 -3.20 12.06 -15.30
C ALA A 19 -2.57 10.68 -15.55
N SER A 20 -2.92 9.68 -14.72
CA SER A 20 -2.49 8.30 -14.89
C SER A 20 -3.08 7.65 -16.13
N TRP A 21 -4.35 7.92 -16.43
CA TRP A 21 -5.02 7.49 -17.64
C TRP A 21 -4.39 8.10 -18.89
N LYS A 22 -4.10 9.40 -18.86
CA LYS A 22 -3.46 10.14 -19.98
C LYS A 22 -1.95 9.92 -20.07
N CYS A 23 -1.34 9.20 -19.12
CA CYS A 23 0.11 9.01 -19.01
C CYS A 23 0.90 10.33 -18.88
N ASP A 24 0.30 11.39 -18.32
CA ASP A 24 0.94 12.67 -18.06
C ASP A 24 1.88 12.55 -16.85
N LYS A 25 3.18 12.57 -17.11
CA LYS A 25 4.20 12.38 -16.08
C LYS A 25 4.31 13.55 -15.10
N ILE A 26 4.15 14.78 -15.59
CA ILE A 26 4.30 16.00 -14.78
C ILE A 26 3.12 16.11 -13.82
N LEU A 27 1.90 16.05 -14.36
CA LEU A 27 0.69 16.16 -13.57
C LEU A 27 0.59 15.04 -12.52
N ARG A 28 1.01 13.82 -12.86
CA ARG A 28 1.12 12.71 -11.91
C ARG A 28 2.13 12.98 -10.78
N ALA A 29 3.31 13.52 -11.12
CA ALA A 29 4.32 13.83 -10.12
C ALA A 29 3.84 14.91 -9.14
N VAL A 30 3.24 15.98 -9.67
CA VAL A 30 2.73 17.09 -8.86
C VAL A 30 1.60 16.62 -7.94
N THR A 31 0.57 15.97 -8.49
CA THR A 31 -0.59 15.53 -7.69
C THR A 31 -0.22 14.50 -6.64
N LYS A 32 0.74 13.62 -6.93
CA LYS A 32 1.19 12.58 -6.02
C LYS A 32 1.75 13.12 -4.70
N VAL A 33 2.46 14.25 -4.76
CA VAL A 33 3.04 14.88 -3.55
C VAL A 33 1.97 15.35 -2.57
N PHE A 34 0.77 15.70 -3.04
CA PHE A 34 -0.29 16.28 -2.20
C PHE A 34 -1.30 15.26 -1.70
N LEU A 35 -1.35 14.03 -2.24
CA LEU A 35 -2.34 13.01 -1.87
C LEU A 35 -2.28 12.66 -0.38
N LEU A 36 -1.19 12.13 0.08
CA LEU A 36 -1.07 11.68 1.46
C LEU A 36 -1.01 12.79 2.50
N PRO A 37 -0.39 13.98 2.26
CA PRO A 37 -0.52 15.10 3.19
C PRO A 37 -1.96 15.56 3.41
N THR A 38 -2.80 15.55 2.36
CA THR A 38 -4.23 15.90 2.52
C THR A 38 -4.99 14.83 3.28
N LEU A 39 -4.69 13.54 3.04
CA LEU A 39 -5.26 12.43 3.80
C LEU A 39 -4.83 12.48 5.27
N LEU A 40 -3.54 12.72 5.55
CA LEU A 40 -3.02 12.87 6.91
C LEU A 40 -3.67 14.06 7.62
N GLY A 41 -3.83 15.19 6.93
CA GLY A 41 -4.53 16.36 7.47
C GLY A 41 -5.98 16.04 7.85
N TRP A 42 -6.68 15.24 7.02
CA TRP A 42 -8.02 14.76 7.36
C TRP A 42 -8.00 13.85 8.59
N TYR A 43 -7.10 12.88 8.65
CA TYR A 43 -6.93 11.98 9.80
C TYR A 43 -6.70 12.76 11.10
N LEU A 44 -5.74 13.69 11.14
CA LEU A 44 -5.38 14.48 12.30
C LEU A 44 -6.49 15.44 12.76
N THR A 45 -7.36 15.88 11.85
CA THR A 45 -8.47 16.78 12.19
C THR A 45 -9.76 16.05 12.53
N THR A 46 -9.86 14.75 12.25
CA THR A 46 -11.07 13.94 12.46
C THR A 46 -10.94 13.02 13.67
N VAL A 47 -9.77 12.44 13.89
CA VAL A 47 -9.53 11.49 14.98
C VAL A 47 -9.11 12.27 16.23
N GLN A 48 -9.83 12.07 17.34
CA GLN A 48 -9.55 12.78 18.61
C GLN A 48 -8.22 12.36 19.24
N THR A 49 -7.86 11.09 19.12
CA THR A 49 -6.62 10.51 19.65
C THR A 49 -5.88 9.79 18.51
N PRO A 50 -5.21 10.54 17.63
CA PRO A 50 -4.49 9.94 16.52
C PRO A 50 -3.33 9.07 17.03
N LEU A 51 -3.14 7.91 16.42
CA LEU A 51 -2.05 6.99 16.76
C LEU A 51 -0.77 7.43 16.04
N ASP A 52 0.30 7.66 16.78
CA ASP A 52 1.61 8.05 16.24
C ASP A 52 2.14 7.05 15.21
N ILE A 53 1.86 5.76 15.41
CA ILE A 53 2.28 4.71 14.49
C ILE A 53 1.56 4.81 13.13
N VAL A 54 0.30 5.26 13.09
CA VAL A 54 -0.46 5.52 11.86
C VAL A 54 0.08 6.78 11.18
N ILE A 55 0.40 7.82 11.95
CA ILE A 55 1.07 9.02 11.41
C ILE A 55 2.40 8.65 10.75
N ALA A 56 3.21 7.83 11.43
CA ALA A 56 4.48 7.34 10.89
C ALA A 56 4.28 6.49 9.62
N ALA A 57 3.24 5.64 9.59
CA ALA A 57 2.90 4.83 8.42
C ALA A 57 2.56 5.71 7.22
N VAL A 58 1.65 6.67 7.36
CA VAL A 58 1.25 7.58 6.28
C VAL A 58 2.41 8.50 5.85
N ALA A 59 3.21 9.00 6.80
CA ALA A 59 4.37 9.83 6.49
C ALA A 59 5.45 9.06 5.71
N THR A 60 5.72 7.81 6.05
CA THR A 60 6.66 6.97 5.32
C THR A 60 6.10 6.50 3.97
N SER A 61 4.79 6.25 3.84
CA SER A 61 4.13 6.07 2.54
C SER A 61 4.31 7.31 1.66
N TRP A 62 4.06 8.51 2.20
CA TRP A 62 4.25 9.76 1.47
C TRP A 62 5.69 9.94 0.99
N LEU A 63 6.67 9.70 1.85
CA LEU A 63 8.08 9.74 1.47
C LEU A 63 8.38 8.73 0.35
N GLY A 64 7.82 7.53 0.43
CA GLY A 64 7.91 6.53 -0.62
C GLY A 64 7.35 7.03 -1.95
N ASP A 65 6.17 7.66 -1.92
CA ASP A 65 5.54 8.25 -3.10
C ASP A 65 6.39 9.32 -3.78
N VAL A 66 6.97 10.22 -3.00
CA VAL A 66 7.88 11.26 -3.50
C VAL A 66 9.13 10.62 -4.12
N LEU A 67 9.73 9.65 -3.43
CA LEU A 67 10.94 8.98 -3.89
C LEU A 67 10.72 8.20 -5.20
N LEU A 68 9.56 7.57 -5.39
CA LEU A 68 9.24 6.86 -6.63
C LEU A 68 9.27 7.75 -7.90
N ILE A 69 9.23 9.08 -7.74
CA ILE A 69 9.33 10.02 -8.87
C ILE A 69 10.76 10.02 -9.46
N PHE A 70 11.79 9.70 -8.66
CA PHE A 70 13.21 9.82 -9.01
C PHE A 70 13.83 8.58 -9.70
N GLY A 71 13.06 7.86 -10.49
CA GLY A 71 13.60 6.80 -11.36
C GLY A 71 13.97 5.50 -10.63
N THR A 72 15.12 4.89 -11.01
CA THR A 72 15.47 3.54 -10.51
C THR A 72 16.00 3.57 -9.07
N VAL A 73 16.83 4.55 -8.72
CA VAL A 73 17.32 4.72 -7.34
C VAL A 73 16.18 5.09 -6.43
N GLY A 74 15.33 6.04 -6.87
CA GLY A 74 14.12 6.42 -6.13
C GLY A 74 13.15 5.26 -5.92
N PHE A 75 13.07 4.32 -6.87
CA PHE A 75 12.26 3.12 -6.71
C PHE A 75 12.77 2.22 -5.57
N ALA A 76 14.07 2.02 -5.44
CA ALA A 76 14.63 1.18 -4.39
C ALA A 76 14.48 1.83 -3.00
N VAL A 77 14.81 3.12 -2.89
CA VAL A 77 14.71 3.87 -1.61
C VAL A 77 13.25 4.11 -1.23
N GLY A 78 12.40 4.43 -2.21
CA GLY A 78 10.96 4.57 -2.01
C GLY A 78 10.30 3.26 -1.59
N GLY A 79 10.71 2.13 -2.19
CA GLY A 79 10.28 0.80 -1.78
C GLY A 79 10.67 0.48 -0.33
N PHE A 80 11.85 0.91 0.12
CA PHE A 80 12.25 0.78 1.52
C PHE A 80 11.40 1.66 2.45
N SER A 81 11.03 2.86 2.03
CA SER A 81 10.13 3.74 2.78
C SER A 81 8.74 3.11 2.93
N PHE A 82 8.17 2.55 1.86
CA PHE A 82 6.93 1.79 1.94
C PHE A 82 7.04 0.51 2.78
N PHE A 83 8.19 -0.17 2.77
CA PHE A 83 8.43 -1.31 3.65
C PHE A 83 8.29 -0.91 5.13
N ILE A 84 8.85 0.25 5.53
CA ILE A 84 8.67 0.80 6.88
C ILE A 84 7.21 1.13 7.14
N SER A 85 6.50 1.73 6.18
CA SER A 85 5.07 2.02 6.28
C SER A 85 4.26 0.75 6.57
N HIS A 86 4.51 -0.33 5.82
CA HIS A 86 3.82 -1.61 6.03
C HIS A 86 4.12 -2.23 7.39
N LEU A 87 5.36 -2.07 7.91
CA LEU A 87 5.68 -2.47 9.30
C LEU A 87 4.85 -1.67 10.31
N CYS A 88 4.72 -0.36 10.12
CA CYS A 88 3.92 0.49 11.00
C CYS A 88 2.43 0.11 10.94
N PHE A 89 1.85 -0.09 9.76
CA PHE A 89 0.47 -0.55 9.63
C PHE A 89 0.26 -1.94 10.21
N ALA A 90 1.19 -2.89 9.97
CA ALA A 90 1.12 -4.23 10.56
C ALA A 90 1.14 -4.16 12.10
N ALA A 91 1.98 -3.31 12.68
CA ALA A 91 2.02 -3.10 14.12
C ALA A 91 0.73 -2.43 14.62
N ALA A 92 0.20 -1.42 13.93
CA ALA A 92 -1.07 -0.77 14.28
C ALA A 92 -2.24 -1.77 14.31
N TYR A 93 -2.34 -2.64 13.31
CA TYR A 93 -3.36 -3.70 13.30
C TYR A 93 -3.12 -4.72 14.42
N CYS A 94 -1.88 -5.19 14.58
CA CYS A 94 -1.50 -6.18 15.60
C CYS A 94 -1.84 -5.75 17.03
N MET A 95 -1.69 -4.45 17.34
CA MET A 95 -2.01 -3.89 18.67
C MET A 95 -3.48 -4.06 19.08
N HIS A 96 -4.38 -4.27 18.11
CA HIS A 96 -5.81 -4.39 18.33
C HIS A 96 -6.36 -5.81 18.10
N VAL A 97 -5.48 -6.81 17.91
CA VAL A 97 -5.87 -8.21 17.71
C VAL A 97 -5.87 -8.96 19.04
N ASP A 98 -6.98 -9.57 19.39
CA ASP A 98 -6.99 -10.60 20.44
C ASP A 98 -6.69 -11.97 19.82
N PHE A 99 -5.42 -12.39 19.89
CA PHE A 99 -4.98 -13.66 19.31
C PHE A 99 -5.65 -14.90 19.90
N SER A 100 -6.24 -14.79 21.09
CA SER A 100 -6.97 -15.91 21.71
C SER A 100 -8.27 -16.24 20.96
N LEU A 101 -8.84 -15.26 20.25
CA LEU A 101 -10.05 -15.39 19.45
C LEU A 101 -9.78 -15.78 17.99
N VAL A 102 -8.51 -15.75 17.55
CA VAL A 102 -8.17 -16.10 16.16
C VAL A 102 -7.90 -17.61 16.07
N PRO A 103 -8.68 -18.36 15.30
CA PRO A 103 -8.44 -19.80 15.13
C PRO A 103 -7.08 -20.07 14.48
N VAL A 104 -6.31 -21.00 15.02
CA VAL A 104 -4.97 -21.36 14.51
C VAL A 104 -5.00 -21.77 13.04
N TRP A 105 -6.03 -22.50 12.61
CA TRP A 105 -6.18 -22.89 11.20
C TRP A 105 -6.31 -21.66 10.27
N LEU A 106 -6.98 -20.58 10.74
CA LEU A 106 -7.10 -19.35 9.96
C LEU A 106 -5.76 -18.63 9.84
N MET A 107 -4.94 -18.60 10.92
CA MET A 107 -3.59 -18.03 10.87
C MET A 107 -2.72 -18.75 9.83
N ILE A 108 -2.75 -20.09 9.85
CA ILE A 108 -2.01 -20.92 8.90
C ILE A 108 -2.51 -20.71 7.46
N LEU A 109 -3.83 -20.71 7.27
CA LEU A 109 -4.43 -20.51 5.95
C LEU A 109 -4.10 -19.13 5.37
N ALA A 110 -4.25 -18.06 6.17
CA ALA A 110 -3.93 -16.71 5.75
C ALA A 110 -2.45 -16.58 5.35
N ALA A 111 -1.53 -17.07 6.20
CA ALA A 111 -0.11 -17.05 5.89
C ALA A 111 0.20 -17.84 4.60
N ALA A 112 -0.37 -19.04 4.44
CA ALA A 112 -0.18 -19.87 3.27
C ALA A 112 -0.68 -19.19 1.98
N LEU A 113 -1.85 -18.53 2.04
CA LEU A 113 -2.42 -17.80 0.90
C LEU A 113 -1.54 -16.63 0.47
N TYR A 114 -1.04 -15.81 1.42
CA TYR A 114 -0.17 -14.68 1.07
C TYR A 114 1.21 -15.15 0.60
N ILE A 115 1.78 -16.21 1.18
CA ILE A 115 3.03 -16.83 0.67
C ILE A 115 2.82 -17.33 -0.76
N ALA A 116 1.70 -18.02 -1.04
CA ALA A 116 1.38 -18.47 -2.39
C ALA A 116 1.17 -17.30 -3.35
N ALA A 117 0.50 -16.22 -2.94
CA ALA A 117 0.33 -15.02 -3.74
C ALA A 117 1.66 -14.36 -4.07
N VAL A 118 2.57 -14.22 -3.09
CA VAL A 118 3.94 -13.72 -3.31
C VAL A 118 4.68 -14.62 -4.31
N ALA A 119 4.63 -15.95 -4.13
CA ALA A 119 5.27 -16.89 -5.04
C ALA A 119 4.73 -16.77 -6.48
N LEU A 120 3.42 -16.59 -6.65
CA LEU A 120 2.78 -16.39 -7.96
C LEU A 120 3.24 -15.08 -8.62
N VAL A 121 3.30 -13.97 -7.88
CA VAL A 121 3.80 -12.69 -8.39
C VAL A 121 5.24 -12.85 -8.88
N PHE A 122 6.11 -13.44 -8.07
CA PHE A 122 7.53 -13.56 -8.40
C PHE A 122 7.83 -14.61 -9.45
N ARG A 123 7.00 -15.65 -9.60
CA ARG A 123 7.09 -16.60 -10.73
C ARG A 123 7.02 -15.88 -12.07
N GLY A 124 6.19 -14.84 -12.19
CA GLY A 124 6.06 -14.04 -13.42
C GLY A 124 7.20 -13.03 -13.63
N LEU A 125 8.05 -12.80 -12.63
CA LEU A 125 9.14 -11.82 -12.65
C LEU A 125 10.54 -12.43 -12.66
N ILE A 126 10.65 -13.76 -12.55
CA ILE A 126 11.93 -14.48 -12.57
C ILE A 126 12.72 -14.10 -13.84
N GLY A 127 13.98 -13.72 -13.65
CA GLY A 127 14.89 -13.33 -14.74
C GLY A 127 14.71 -11.90 -15.27
N ASN A 128 13.65 -11.20 -14.89
CA ASN A 128 13.39 -9.83 -15.36
C ASN A 128 13.94 -8.74 -14.42
N VAL A 129 14.14 -9.07 -13.14
CA VAL A 129 14.61 -8.12 -12.11
C VAL A 129 16.13 -8.25 -11.93
N ARG A 130 16.84 -7.15 -12.07
CA ARG A 130 18.27 -7.05 -11.77
C ARG A 130 18.57 -5.71 -11.06
N PRO A 131 19.50 -5.65 -10.10
CA PRO A 131 20.35 -6.74 -9.57
C PRO A 131 19.55 -7.71 -8.66
N LYS A 132 20.18 -8.85 -8.28
CA LYS A 132 19.55 -9.87 -7.42
C LYS A 132 19.13 -9.29 -6.04
N SER A 133 19.88 -8.32 -5.50
CA SER A 133 19.53 -7.64 -4.25
C SER A 133 18.17 -6.94 -4.32
N LEU A 134 17.86 -6.31 -5.44
CA LEU A 134 16.54 -5.70 -5.67
C LEU A 134 15.43 -6.74 -5.69
N TYR A 135 15.68 -7.90 -6.31
CA TYR A 135 14.70 -9.00 -6.33
C TYR A 135 14.41 -9.53 -4.93
N VAL A 136 15.45 -9.72 -4.09
CA VAL A 136 15.28 -10.11 -2.68
C VAL A 136 14.52 -9.04 -1.90
N GLY A 137 14.88 -7.76 -2.06
CA GLY A 137 14.18 -6.65 -1.42
C GLY A 137 12.69 -6.58 -1.77
N MET A 138 12.34 -6.84 -3.03
CA MET A 138 10.94 -6.88 -3.47
C MET A 138 10.18 -8.07 -2.85
N ILE A 139 10.80 -9.25 -2.70
CA ILE A 139 10.19 -10.40 -2.01
C ILE A 139 9.94 -10.04 -0.55
N SER A 140 10.95 -9.53 0.17
CA SER A 140 10.80 -9.12 1.57
C SER A 140 9.71 -8.07 1.74
N TYR A 141 9.61 -7.13 0.80
CA TYR A 141 8.58 -6.12 0.75
C TYR A 141 7.15 -6.73 0.65
N LEU A 142 6.90 -7.66 -0.28
CA LEU A 142 5.59 -8.29 -0.39
C LEU A 142 5.29 -9.25 0.77
N ILE A 143 6.30 -9.82 1.41
CA ILE A 143 6.12 -10.63 2.63
C ILE A 143 5.59 -9.74 3.76
N ILE A 144 6.18 -8.56 4.00
CA ILE A 144 5.69 -7.67 5.05
C ILE A 144 4.32 -7.10 4.73
N ASN A 145 4.03 -6.79 3.45
CA ASN A 145 2.69 -6.40 3.02
C ASN A 145 1.67 -7.53 3.27
N GLY A 146 2.01 -8.79 2.95
CA GLY A 146 1.17 -9.95 3.27
C GLY A 146 0.97 -10.14 4.78
N THR A 147 2.00 -9.89 5.60
CA THR A 147 1.91 -9.92 7.07
C THR A 147 0.95 -8.84 7.59
N MET A 148 1.04 -7.62 7.06
CA MET A 148 0.09 -6.54 7.35
C MET A 148 -1.35 -6.98 7.04
N ASN A 149 -1.56 -7.61 5.91
CA ASN A 149 -2.88 -8.14 5.51
C ASN A 149 -3.38 -9.24 6.46
N CYS A 150 -2.51 -10.14 6.92
CA CYS A 150 -2.88 -11.15 7.91
C CYS A 150 -3.37 -10.49 9.21
N PHE A 151 -2.67 -9.48 9.73
CA PHE A 151 -3.10 -8.79 10.95
C PHE A 151 -4.38 -7.98 10.75
N ALA A 152 -4.58 -7.35 9.59
CA ALA A 152 -5.85 -6.70 9.26
C ALA A 152 -7.02 -7.70 9.21
N LEU A 153 -6.82 -8.91 8.66
CA LEU A 153 -7.78 -9.99 8.69
C LEU A 153 -8.06 -10.46 10.13
N PHE A 154 -7.04 -10.66 10.95
CA PHE A 154 -7.22 -11.10 12.33
C PHE A 154 -7.95 -10.05 13.16
N GLN A 155 -7.66 -8.76 12.94
CA GLN A 155 -8.42 -7.68 13.57
C GLN A 155 -9.89 -7.69 13.14
N LEU A 156 -10.20 -7.92 11.86
CA LEU A 156 -11.58 -8.06 11.39
C LEU A 156 -12.30 -9.22 12.06
N VAL A 157 -11.62 -10.35 12.27
CA VAL A 157 -12.23 -11.54 12.92
C VAL A 157 -12.48 -11.31 14.40
N THR A 158 -11.57 -10.61 15.09
CA THR A 158 -11.70 -10.35 16.54
C THR A 158 -12.59 -9.16 16.86
N LEU A 159 -12.68 -8.20 15.96
CA LEU A 159 -13.49 -6.97 16.08
C LEU A 159 -14.32 -6.75 14.81
N PRO A 160 -15.35 -7.60 14.55
CA PRO A 160 -16.10 -7.54 13.31
C PRO A 160 -17.00 -6.28 13.28
N CYS A 161 -16.57 -5.27 12.53
CA CYS A 161 -17.33 -4.06 12.29
C CYS A 161 -17.03 -3.50 10.89
N PHE A 162 -17.81 -2.50 10.46
CA PHE A 162 -17.63 -1.87 9.16
C PHE A 162 -16.25 -1.24 8.99
N ALA A 163 -15.70 -0.63 10.03
CA ALA A 163 -14.37 -0.02 9.99
C ALA A 163 -13.26 -1.06 9.74
N THR A 164 -13.25 -2.18 10.48
CA THR A 164 -12.26 -3.24 10.29
C THR A 164 -12.40 -3.97 8.95
N ALA A 165 -13.64 -4.06 8.42
CA ALA A 165 -13.85 -4.58 7.07
C ALA A 165 -13.26 -3.67 6.00
N ILE A 166 -13.41 -2.34 6.12
CA ILE A 166 -12.78 -1.37 5.21
C ILE A 166 -11.26 -1.42 5.34
N MET A 167 -10.71 -1.48 6.56
CA MET A 167 -9.27 -1.60 6.79
C MET A 167 -8.69 -2.85 6.11
N TYR A 168 -9.35 -4.00 6.22
CA TYR A 168 -8.91 -5.22 5.53
C TYR A 168 -9.03 -5.10 4.00
N ALA A 169 -10.11 -4.52 3.50
CA ALA A 169 -10.26 -4.25 2.06
C ALA A 169 -9.17 -3.31 1.53
N GLY A 170 -8.80 -2.29 2.31
CA GLY A 170 -7.67 -1.40 2.04
C GLY A 170 -6.33 -2.17 1.98
N ALA A 171 -6.07 -3.03 2.97
CA ALA A 171 -4.86 -3.84 3.01
C ALA A 171 -4.74 -4.77 1.77
N ILE A 172 -5.84 -5.43 1.36
CA ILE A 172 -5.89 -6.23 0.12
C ILE A 172 -5.59 -5.35 -1.09
N SER A 173 -6.22 -4.17 -1.16
CA SER A 173 -6.03 -3.22 -2.27
C SER A 173 -4.58 -2.78 -2.39
N PHE A 174 -3.88 -2.62 -1.26
CA PHE A 174 -2.46 -2.30 -1.21
C PHE A 174 -1.60 -3.44 -1.78
N PHE A 175 -1.86 -4.68 -1.36
CA PHE A 175 -1.14 -5.85 -1.88
C PHE A 175 -1.31 -6.00 -3.40
N VAL A 176 -2.53 -5.78 -3.89
CA VAL A 176 -2.85 -5.81 -5.34
C VAL A 176 -2.12 -4.68 -6.07
N SER A 177 -2.16 -3.45 -5.54
CA SER A 177 -1.47 -2.30 -6.10
C SER A 177 0.02 -2.55 -6.31
N ASP A 178 0.70 -3.03 -5.27
CA ASP A 178 2.13 -3.29 -5.30
C ASP A 178 2.49 -4.44 -6.24
N SER A 179 1.67 -5.48 -6.26
CA SER A 179 1.83 -6.57 -7.21
C SER A 179 1.74 -6.07 -8.66
N ILE A 180 0.75 -5.23 -8.97
CA ILE A 180 0.61 -4.61 -10.29
C ILE A 180 1.80 -3.70 -10.59
N LEU A 181 2.26 -2.89 -9.61
CA LEU A 181 3.41 -2.00 -9.75
C LEU A 181 4.67 -2.76 -10.16
N PHE A 182 4.95 -3.91 -9.53
CA PHE A 182 6.08 -4.76 -9.88
C PHE A 182 5.96 -5.31 -11.31
N TYR A 183 4.78 -5.76 -11.73
CA TYR A 183 4.56 -6.18 -13.11
C TYR A 183 4.75 -5.04 -14.11
N VAL A 184 4.19 -3.86 -13.84
CA VAL A 184 4.33 -2.68 -14.71
C VAL A 184 5.80 -2.25 -14.83
N ARG A 185 6.57 -2.39 -13.74
CA ARG A 185 7.97 -1.95 -13.71
C ARG A 185 8.94 -2.93 -14.37
N PHE A 186 8.76 -4.22 -14.17
CA PHE A 186 9.81 -5.23 -14.48
C PHE A 186 9.41 -6.25 -15.53
N ARG A 187 8.14 -6.50 -15.78
CA ARG A 187 7.75 -7.50 -16.78
C ARG A 187 8.01 -6.99 -18.21
N LYS A 188 8.69 -7.82 -19.01
CA LYS A 188 8.83 -7.58 -20.46
C LYS A 188 7.46 -7.68 -21.12
N GLY A 189 7.15 -6.72 -22.03
CA GLY A 189 5.88 -6.71 -22.75
C GLY A 189 4.71 -6.06 -22.00
N ARG A 190 4.97 -5.36 -20.90
CA ARG A 190 4.07 -4.53 -20.05
C ARG A 190 2.57 -4.79 -20.29
N PRO A 191 1.89 -5.61 -19.49
CA PRO A 191 0.47 -5.94 -19.67
C PRO A 191 -0.45 -4.70 -19.51
N PHE A 192 0.02 -3.68 -18.80
CA PHE A 192 -0.72 -2.43 -18.56
C PHE A 192 -0.06 -1.28 -19.29
N LYS A 193 -0.79 -0.64 -20.21
CA LYS A 193 -0.33 0.54 -20.95
C LYS A 193 -0.28 1.80 -20.08
N THR A 194 -1.08 1.84 -19.00
CA THR A 194 -1.19 2.98 -18.10
C THR A 194 -0.97 2.57 -16.65
N HIS A 195 -0.54 3.51 -15.80
CA HIS A 195 -0.44 3.30 -14.36
C HIS A 195 -1.79 3.45 -13.62
N PHE A 196 -2.89 3.55 -14.35
CA PHE A 196 -4.21 3.78 -13.79
C PHE A 196 -4.61 2.72 -12.77
N GLY A 197 -4.45 1.43 -13.12
CA GLY A 197 -4.80 0.32 -12.21
C GLY A 197 -4.00 0.34 -10.90
N VAL A 198 -2.69 0.65 -10.97
CA VAL A 198 -1.85 0.82 -9.78
C VAL A 198 -2.39 1.92 -8.89
N MET A 199 -2.68 3.09 -9.48
CA MET A 199 -3.11 4.24 -8.70
C MET A 199 -4.53 4.11 -8.17
N LEU A 200 -5.44 3.46 -8.91
CA LEU A 200 -6.78 3.20 -8.42
C LEU A 200 -6.77 2.32 -7.18
N THR A 201 -6.06 1.18 -7.23
CA THR A 201 -5.96 0.26 -6.08
C THR A 201 -5.18 0.88 -4.92
N TYR A 202 -4.16 1.69 -5.20
CA TYR A 202 -3.40 2.43 -4.20
C TYR A 202 -4.24 3.45 -3.44
N LEU A 203 -5.01 4.29 -4.16
CA LEU A 203 -5.88 5.29 -3.53
C LEU A 203 -6.99 4.66 -2.68
N LEU A 204 -7.52 3.50 -3.13
CA LEU A 204 -8.47 2.72 -2.32
C LEU A 204 -7.83 2.09 -1.09
N ALA A 205 -6.53 1.84 -1.12
CA ALA A 205 -5.79 1.26 0.00
C ALA A 205 -5.47 2.30 1.08
N GLU A 206 -5.09 3.50 0.68
CA GLU A 206 -4.69 4.56 1.61
C GLU A 206 -5.90 5.25 2.27
N PHE A 207 -7.06 5.31 1.58
CA PHE A 207 -8.31 5.88 2.11
C PHE A 207 -8.98 4.94 3.12
#